data_54a0d278ccaa5993d125ac3d924a8d81
#
_entry.id   54a0d278ccaa5993d125ac3d924a8d81
#
_cell.length_a   1.000
_cell.length_b   1.000
_cell.length_c   1.000
_cell.angle_alpha   90.00
_cell.angle_beta   90.00
_cell.angle_gamma   90.00
#
_symmetry.space_group_name_H-M   'P 1'
#
loop_
_entity.id
_entity.type
_entity.pdbx_description
1 polymer ?
#
loop_
_entity_poly.entity_id
_entity_poly.type
_entity_poly.pdbx_seq_one_letter_code
_entity_poly.pdbx_strand_id
1 'polypeptide(L)'
;MDHKPACRGFWLRAVCFLLGACLLFTGLSALLNDKMSRKYAGDFYASGDPYEVLFFGSSHMFNGVLPLQLYRDAGVLSYNLGMTNEYPAVTYWRMVDALQRCRPKVVVVDVYRALSGEKMPRTESDLGLLHNSLDSMPLSLTKVRALADILDAGPGDFDGVFNYLF
;
A
#
# COMPACT_ATOMS: atom_id res chain seq x y z
N MET A 1 52.48 -11.47 -27.68
CA MET A 1 51.02 -11.78 -27.73
C MET A 1 50.31 -10.81 -26.82
N ASP A 2 49.82 -9.75 -27.38
CA ASP A 2 49.16 -8.67 -26.62
C ASP A 2 47.71 -9.04 -26.30
N HIS A 3 47.42 -9.29 -25.05
CA HIS A 3 46.04 -9.41 -24.58
C HIS A 3 45.42 -8.04 -24.49
N LYS A 4 44.59 -7.71 -25.48
CA LYS A 4 43.80 -6.47 -25.56
C LYS A 4 42.85 -6.33 -24.37
N PRO A 5 42.69 -5.14 -23.80
CA PRO A 5 41.73 -4.84 -22.74
C PRO A 5 40.32 -4.62 -23.31
N ALA A 6 39.80 -5.61 -24.06
CA ALA A 6 38.46 -5.52 -24.68
C ALA A 6 37.30 -5.68 -23.65
N CYS A 7 37.57 -6.28 -22.52
CA CYS A 7 36.52 -6.54 -21.50
C CYS A 7 36.07 -5.28 -20.74
N ARG A 8 36.93 -4.32 -20.50
CA ARG A 8 36.62 -3.15 -19.65
C ARG A 8 35.59 -2.22 -20.28
N GLY A 9 35.69 -1.99 -21.58
CA GLY A 9 34.72 -1.18 -22.34
C GLY A 9 33.36 -1.85 -22.48
N PHE A 10 33.32 -3.17 -22.59
CA PHE A 10 32.06 -3.94 -22.63
C PHE A 10 31.30 -3.86 -21.31
N TRP A 11 31.97 -4.11 -20.20
CA TRP A 11 31.35 -4.06 -18.88
C TRP A 11 30.82 -2.66 -18.52
N LEU A 12 31.59 -1.62 -18.88
CA LEU A 12 31.14 -0.24 -18.67
C LEU A 12 29.87 0.06 -19.46
N ARG A 13 29.79 -0.34 -20.72
CA ARG A 13 28.58 -0.17 -21.54
C ARG A 13 27.40 -0.98 -21.01
N ALA A 14 27.61 -2.19 -20.54
CA ALA A 14 26.59 -3.04 -19.95
C ALA A 14 26.03 -2.39 -18.66
N VAL A 15 26.89 -1.89 -17.78
CA VAL A 15 26.48 -1.20 -16.55
C VAL A 15 25.71 0.08 -16.87
N CYS A 16 26.18 0.90 -17.81
CA CYS A 16 25.47 2.12 -18.24
C CYS A 16 24.10 1.78 -18.84
N PHE A 17 24.00 0.71 -19.63
CA PHE A 17 22.73 0.26 -20.18
C PHE A 17 21.76 -0.17 -19.08
N LEU A 18 22.23 -0.99 -18.13
CA LEU A 18 21.39 -1.46 -17.01
C LEU A 18 20.93 -0.30 -16.14
N LEU A 19 21.81 0.64 -15.82
CA LEU A 19 21.43 1.84 -15.07
C LEU A 19 20.41 2.69 -15.83
N GLY A 20 20.60 2.89 -17.12
CA GLY A 20 19.64 3.58 -17.96
C GLY A 20 18.28 2.88 -18.02
N ALA A 21 18.27 1.55 -18.16
CA ALA A 21 17.05 0.75 -18.14
C ALA A 21 16.35 0.83 -16.79
N CYS A 22 17.07 0.74 -15.67
CA CYS A 22 16.51 0.90 -14.33
C CYS A 22 15.90 2.30 -14.11
N LEU A 23 16.61 3.36 -14.54
CA LEU A 23 16.08 4.71 -14.42
C LEU A 23 14.84 4.93 -15.29
N LEU A 24 14.83 4.37 -16.50
CA LEU A 24 13.68 4.44 -17.39
C LEU A 24 12.49 3.67 -16.85
N PHE A 25 12.72 2.47 -16.31
CA PHE A 25 11.69 1.65 -15.70
C PHE A 25 11.13 2.32 -14.44
N THR A 26 11.97 2.82 -13.53
CA THR A 26 11.52 3.52 -12.33
C THR A 26 10.78 4.82 -12.66
N GLY A 27 11.25 5.58 -13.64
CA GLY A 27 10.57 6.79 -14.13
C GLY A 27 9.21 6.47 -14.75
N LEU A 28 9.13 5.45 -15.59
CA LEU A 28 7.87 5.00 -16.19
C LEU A 28 6.90 4.44 -15.14
N SER A 29 7.39 3.61 -14.22
CA SER A 29 6.59 3.13 -13.08
C SER A 29 6.03 4.28 -12.25
N ALA A 30 6.83 5.30 -11.97
CA ALA A 30 6.37 6.47 -11.21
C ALA A 30 5.30 7.28 -11.96
N LEU A 31 5.36 7.33 -13.29
CA LEU A 31 4.37 8.02 -14.13
C LEU A 31 3.08 7.22 -14.27
N LEU A 32 3.18 5.90 -14.35
CA LEU A 32 2.05 4.98 -14.55
C LEU A 32 1.43 4.54 -13.23
N ASN A 33 2.10 4.81 -12.10
CA ASN A 33 1.62 4.43 -10.78
C ASN A 33 0.25 5.05 -10.52
N ASP A 34 -0.69 4.21 -10.12
CA ASP A 34 -2.10 4.51 -10.08
C ASP A 34 -2.39 5.74 -9.21
N LYS A 35 -2.94 6.77 -9.85
CA LYS A 35 -3.38 8.00 -9.18
C LYS A 35 -4.51 7.75 -8.16
N MET A 36 -5.20 6.62 -8.28
CA MET A 36 -6.30 6.28 -7.37
C MET A 36 -5.79 5.98 -5.96
N SER A 37 -4.82 5.08 -5.79
CA SER A 37 -4.26 4.75 -4.47
C SER A 37 -3.63 5.97 -3.80
N ARG A 38 -2.92 6.80 -4.55
CA ARG A 38 -2.36 8.06 -4.04
C ARG A 38 -3.43 9.07 -3.64
N LYS A 39 -4.51 9.16 -4.41
CA LYS A 39 -5.59 10.12 -4.16
C LYS A 39 -6.39 9.78 -2.90
N TYR A 40 -6.58 8.50 -2.60
CA TYR A 40 -7.46 8.08 -1.50
C TYR A 40 -6.77 7.88 -0.15
N ALA A 41 -5.47 7.66 -0.11
CA ALA A 41 -4.76 7.54 1.16
C ALA A 41 -3.42 8.30 1.19
N GLY A 42 -2.92 8.73 0.03
CA GLY A 42 -1.68 9.50 -0.07
C GLY A 42 -1.71 10.78 0.74
N ASP A 43 -2.84 11.48 0.72
CA ASP A 43 -3.02 12.71 1.48
C ASP A 43 -2.96 12.47 2.99
N PHE A 44 -3.51 11.34 3.48
CA PHE A 44 -3.41 10.96 4.89
C PHE A 44 -1.95 10.81 5.33
N TYR A 45 -1.15 10.14 4.51
CA TYR A 45 0.26 9.90 4.82
C TYR A 45 1.15 11.14 4.64
N ALA A 46 0.71 12.10 3.84
CA ALA A 46 1.45 13.32 3.55
C ALA A 46 1.12 14.47 4.51
N SER A 47 -0.14 14.55 4.99
CA SER A 47 -0.62 15.74 5.71
C SER A 47 -0.12 15.85 7.14
N GLY A 48 0.01 14.72 7.84
CA GLY A 48 0.30 14.73 9.29
C GLY A 48 -0.79 15.40 10.13
N ASP A 49 -2.01 15.56 9.58
CA ASP A 49 -3.11 16.24 10.24
C ASP A 49 -3.59 15.47 11.49
N PRO A 50 -4.06 16.17 12.53
CA PRO A 50 -4.55 15.58 13.77
C PRO A 50 -6.00 15.12 13.63
N TYR A 51 -6.25 14.10 12.80
CA TYR A 51 -7.60 13.56 12.62
C TYR A 51 -8.19 13.04 13.93
N GLU A 52 -9.43 13.45 14.23
CA GLU A 52 -10.14 13.01 15.42
C GLU A 52 -10.83 11.67 15.22
N VAL A 53 -11.25 11.37 13.99
CA VAL A 53 -11.93 10.14 13.61
C VAL A 53 -11.29 9.53 12.39
N LEU A 54 -10.96 8.24 12.45
CA LEU A 54 -10.53 7.45 11.31
C LEU A 54 -11.55 6.37 10.99
N PHE A 55 -11.83 6.18 9.70
CA PHE A 55 -12.75 5.17 9.19
C PHE A 55 -11.96 4.13 8.41
N PHE A 56 -12.23 2.84 8.67
CA PHE A 56 -11.58 1.70 8.02
C PHE A 56 -12.62 0.68 7.56
N GLY A 57 -12.31 -0.05 6.53
CA GLY A 57 -13.12 -1.17 6.07
C GLY A 57 -13.30 -1.21 4.57
N SER A 58 -14.36 -1.90 4.15
CA SER A 58 -14.64 -2.21 2.76
C SER A 58 -15.29 -1.04 1.99
N SER A 59 -15.88 -1.38 0.84
CA SER A 59 -16.62 -0.43 0.00
C SER A 59 -17.78 0.27 0.71
N HIS A 60 -18.36 -0.32 1.74
CA HIS A 60 -19.39 0.31 2.55
C HIS A 60 -18.85 1.58 3.24
N MET A 61 -17.66 1.46 3.82
CA MET A 61 -17.01 2.63 4.43
C MET A 61 -16.54 3.61 3.37
N PHE A 62 -15.86 3.10 2.32
CA PHE A 62 -15.33 3.93 1.24
C PHE A 62 -16.39 4.81 0.58
N ASN A 63 -17.58 4.26 0.29
CA ASN A 63 -18.68 4.99 -0.37
C ASN A 63 -19.67 5.61 0.60
N GLY A 64 -19.78 5.11 1.83
CA GLY A 64 -20.82 5.51 2.78
C GLY A 64 -20.45 6.68 3.69
N VAL A 65 -19.15 7.00 3.82
CA VAL A 65 -18.68 8.05 4.73
C VAL A 65 -18.00 9.17 3.95
N LEU A 66 -18.51 10.38 4.14
CA LEU A 66 -17.99 11.60 3.54
C LEU A 66 -17.34 12.49 4.62
N PRO A 67 -16.01 12.44 4.82
CA PRO A 67 -15.31 13.23 5.84
C PRO A 67 -15.59 14.73 5.75
N LEU A 68 -15.66 15.28 4.55
CA LEU A 68 -15.94 16.70 4.35
C LEU A 68 -17.35 17.10 4.82
N GLN A 69 -18.34 16.21 4.63
CA GLN A 69 -19.70 16.43 5.13
C GLN A 69 -19.70 16.44 6.66
N LEU A 70 -19.03 15.46 7.28
CA LEU A 70 -18.91 15.38 8.72
C LEU A 70 -18.23 16.62 9.32
N TYR A 71 -17.21 17.13 8.65
CA TYR A 71 -16.58 18.40 9.05
C TYR A 71 -17.51 19.59 8.95
N ARG A 72 -18.29 19.70 7.87
CA ARG A 72 -19.27 20.80 7.67
C ARG A 72 -20.38 20.78 8.71
N ASP A 73 -20.89 19.58 9.01
CA ASP A 73 -22.08 19.44 9.85
C ASP A 73 -21.77 19.44 11.34
N ALA A 74 -20.60 18.90 11.74
CA ALA A 74 -20.22 18.68 13.13
C ALA A 74 -18.85 19.26 13.52
N GLY A 75 -18.10 19.83 12.58
CA GLY A 75 -16.75 20.34 12.85
C GLY A 75 -15.70 19.25 13.14
N VAL A 76 -16.02 17.97 12.88
CA VAL A 76 -15.16 16.83 13.21
C VAL A 76 -14.16 16.58 12.09
N LEU A 77 -12.89 16.74 12.39
CA LEU A 77 -11.81 16.42 11.46
C LEU A 77 -11.62 14.92 11.37
N SER A 78 -11.93 14.34 10.23
CA SER A 78 -11.92 12.90 10.03
C SER A 78 -11.28 12.51 8.70
N TYR A 79 -10.83 11.25 8.59
CA TYR A 79 -10.32 10.69 7.35
C TYR A 79 -10.91 9.31 7.08
N ASN A 80 -11.24 9.06 5.80
CA ASN A 80 -11.78 7.77 5.38
C ASN A 80 -10.68 6.97 4.67
N LEU A 81 -10.21 5.93 5.35
CA LEU A 81 -9.22 4.97 4.87
C LEU A 81 -9.86 3.67 4.35
N GLY A 82 -11.19 3.63 4.21
CA GLY A 82 -11.87 2.49 3.59
C GLY A 82 -11.44 2.27 2.15
N MET A 83 -11.45 1.03 1.68
CA MET A 83 -11.08 0.66 0.31
C MET A 83 -12.05 -0.38 -0.26
N THR A 84 -12.22 -0.34 -1.57
CA THR A 84 -13.10 -1.30 -2.25
C THR A 84 -12.59 -2.73 -2.08
N ASN A 85 -13.49 -3.64 -1.70
CA ASN A 85 -13.20 -5.06 -1.50
C ASN A 85 -12.09 -5.37 -0.50
N GLU A 86 -11.83 -4.49 0.45
CA GLU A 86 -10.78 -4.69 1.45
C GLU A 86 -11.12 -5.85 2.40
N TYR A 87 -10.16 -6.74 2.59
CA TYR A 87 -10.27 -7.87 3.51
C TYR A 87 -9.90 -7.48 4.94
N PRO A 88 -10.47 -8.15 5.97
CA PRO A 88 -10.23 -7.81 7.37
C PRO A 88 -8.75 -7.81 7.79
N ALA A 89 -7.96 -8.74 7.26
CA ALA A 89 -6.51 -8.78 7.54
C ALA A 89 -5.79 -7.54 7.01
N VAL A 90 -6.17 -7.06 5.83
CA VAL A 90 -5.64 -5.84 5.23
C VAL A 90 -6.07 -4.61 6.04
N THR A 91 -7.36 -4.53 6.38
CA THR A 91 -7.92 -3.47 7.25
C THR A 91 -7.15 -3.39 8.58
N TYR A 92 -6.89 -4.54 9.21
CA TYR A 92 -6.12 -4.61 10.45
C TYR A 92 -4.72 -3.97 10.31
N TRP A 93 -3.95 -4.39 9.30
CA TRP A 93 -2.60 -3.90 9.13
C TRP A 93 -2.54 -2.42 8.71
N ARG A 94 -3.49 -1.96 7.92
CA ARG A 94 -3.62 -0.54 7.59
C ARG A 94 -3.96 0.30 8.82
N MET A 95 -4.83 -0.23 9.68
CA MET A 95 -5.14 0.39 10.96
C MET A 95 -3.91 0.46 11.87
N VAL A 96 -3.14 -0.64 11.98
CA VAL A 96 -1.87 -0.65 12.75
C VAL A 96 -0.90 0.41 12.27
N ASP A 97 -0.73 0.56 10.94
CA ASP A 97 0.17 1.59 10.39
C ASP A 97 -0.36 3.01 10.63
N ALA A 98 -1.64 3.24 10.38
CA ALA A 98 -2.24 4.56 10.56
C ALA A 98 -2.19 5.04 12.02
N LEU A 99 -2.41 4.16 12.99
CA LEU A 99 -2.37 4.48 14.41
C LEU A 99 -0.95 4.76 14.95
N GLN A 100 0.08 4.38 14.22
CA GLN A 100 1.46 4.80 14.53
C GLN A 100 1.72 6.27 14.14
N ARG A 101 0.93 6.82 13.22
CA ARG A 101 1.10 8.17 12.66
C ARG A 101 0.12 9.18 13.20
N CYS A 102 -1.08 8.75 13.51
CA CYS A 102 -2.17 9.56 13.99
C CYS A 102 -2.77 8.93 15.26
N ARG A 103 -3.18 9.77 16.21
CA ARG A 103 -3.86 9.34 17.44
C ARG A 103 -5.30 9.85 17.45
N PRO A 104 -6.20 9.20 16.71
CA PRO A 104 -7.60 9.63 16.68
C PRO A 104 -8.27 9.40 18.04
N LYS A 105 -9.33 10.14 18.30
CA LYS A 105 -10.22 9.91 19.47
C LYS A 105 -11.13 8.71 19.25
N VAL A 106 -11.50 8.47 17.98
CA VAL A 106 -12.40 7.39 17.60
C VAL A 106 -11.89 6.70 16.33
N VAL A 107 -11.97 5.37 16.33
CA VAL A 107 -11.76 4.54 15.15
C VAL A 107 -13.06 3.81 14.85
N VAL A 108 -13.54 3.93 13.62
CA VAL A 108 -14.76 3.27 13.13
C VAL A 108 -14.34 2.21 12.11
N VAL A 109 -14.75 0.97 12.33
CA VAL A 109 -14.38 -0.15 11.46
C VAL A 109 -15.64 -0.80 10.93
N ASP A 110 -15.72 -0.95 9.60
CA ASP A 110 -16.73 -1.79 8.97
C ASP A 110 -16.35 -3.27 9.15
N VAL A 111 -17.20 -3.99 9.84
CA VAL A 111 -17.00 -5.40 10.18
C VAL A 111 -17.77 -6.36 9.26
N TYR A 112 -18.42 -5.87 8.21
CA TYR A 112 -19.24 -6.68 7.30
C TYR A 112 -18.50 -7.91 6.78
N ARG A 113 -17.30 -7.74 6.23
CA ARG A 113 -16.49 -8.85 5.73
C ARG A 113 -15.92 -9.76 6.82
N ALA A 114 -15.67 -9.23 7.99
CA ALA A 114 -15.25 -10.04 9.12
C ALA A 114 -16.37 -10.97 9.60
N LEU A 115 -17.62 -10.48 9.59
CA LEU A 115 -18.80 -11.26 9.98
C LEU A 115 -19.22 -12.26 8.91
N SER A 116 -18.99 -11.97 7.62
CA SER A 116 -19.28 -12.91 6.53
C SER A 116 -18.33 -14.12 6.51
N GLY A 117 -17.26 -14.11 7.30
CA GLY A 117 -16.28 -15.18 7.37
C GLY A 117 -15.45 -15.33 6.09
N GLU A 118 -15.49 -14.35 5.21
CA GLU A 118 -14.70 -14.34 3.98
C GLU A 118 -13.21 -14.31 4.33
N LYS A 119 -12.52 -15.39 3.98
CA LYS A 119 -11.07 -15.43 4.01
C LYS A 119 -10.52 -14.80 2.73
N MET A 120 -9.37 -14.17 2.86
CA MET A 120 -8.69 -13.66 1.69
C MET A 120 -8.36 -14.81 0.73
N PRO A 121 -8.91 -14.84 -0.48
CA PRO A 121 -8.51 -15.82 -1.47
C PRO A 121 -7.06 -15.53 -1.91
N ARG A 122 -6.38 -16.55 -2.44
CA ARG A 122 -4.96 -16.47 -2.82
C ARG A 122 -4.81 -16.61 -4.34
N THR A 123 -5.61 -15.85 -5.09
CA THR A 123 -5.55 -15.84 -6.55
C THR A 123 -4.80 -14.60 -7.07
N GLU A 124 -4.36 -14.61 -8.32
CA GLU A 124 -3.70 -13.45 -8.93
C GLU A 124 -4.57 -12.18 -8.90
N SER A 125 -5.89 -12.33 -9.01
CA SER A 125 -6.82 -11.20 -8.89
C SER A 125 -6.80 -10.57 -7.49
N ASP A 126 -6.47 -11.35 -6.47
CA ASP A 126 -6.43 -10.88 -5.09
C ASP A 126 -5.16 -10.09 -4.79
N LEU A 127 -4.06 -10.38 -5.50
CA LEU A 127 -2.86 -9.53 -5.47
C LEU A 127 -3.18 -8.12 -5.98
N GLY A 128 -4.01 -7.98 -7.01
CA GLY A 128 -4.49 -6.68 -7.47
C GLY A 128 -5.28 -5.90 -6.39
N LEU A 129 -6.11 -6.60 -5.60
CA LEU A 129 -6.81 -5.98 -4.48
C LEU A 129 -5.87 -5.59 -3.33
N LEU A 130 -4.83 -6.39 -3.08
CA LEU A 130 -3.77 -6.02 -2.12
C LEU A 130 -3.04 -4.75 -2.55
N HIS A 131 -2.66 -4.66 -3.82
CA HIS A 131 -2.03 -3.46 -4.37
C HIS A 131 -2.91 -2.23 -4.18
N ASN A 132 -4.21 -2.32 -4.50
CA ASN A 132 -5.14 -1.22 -4.29
C ASN A 132 -5.14 -0.70 -2.84
N SER A 133 -5.07 -1.60 -1.87
CA SER A 133 -5.15 -1.25 -0.46
C SER A 133 -3.80 -0.88 0.16
N LEU A 134 -2.73 -1.61 -0.18
CA LEU A 134 -1.43 -1.48 0.50
C LEU A 134 -0.43 -0.59 -0.22
N ASP A 135 -0.61 -0.29 -1.51
CA ASP A 135 0.35 0.56 -2.25
C ASP A 135 0.41 1.98 -1.71
N SER A 136 -0.70 2.47 -1.15
CA SER A 136 -0.73 3.77 -0.48
C SER A 136 0.04 3.80 0.85
N MET A 137 0.27 2.65 1.48
CA MET A 137 1.11 2.57 2.69
C MET A 137 2.57 2.82 2.33
N PRO A 138 3.26 3.73 3.03
CA PRO A 138 4.70 3.92 2.87
C PRO A 138 5.47 2.63 3.17
N LEU A 139 6.57 2.42 2.45
CA LEU A 139 7.46 1.29 2.72
C LEU A 139 8.00 1.39 4.16
N SER A 140 7.67 0.39 4.97
CA SER A 140 7.98 0.35 6.40
C SER A 140 8.08 -1.10 6.88
N LEU A 141 8.62 -1.32 8.07
CA LEU A 141 8.60 -2.64 8.70
C LEU A 141 7.16 -3.15 8.93
N THR A 142 6.22 -2.24 9.19
CA THR A 142 4.80 -2.58 9.32
C THR A 142 4.25 -3.12 8.01
N LYS A 143 4.57 -2.49 6.87
CA LYS A 143 4.16 -2.98 5.55
C LYS A 143 4.74 -4.36 5.23
N VAL A 144 6.03 -4.57 5.52
CA VAL A 144 6.67 -5.88 5.30
C VAL A 144 6.03 -6.96 6.17
N ARG A 145 5.74 -6.67 7.45
CA ARG A 145 5.03 -7.60 8.33
C ARG A 145 3.61 -7.88 7.87
N ALA A 146 2.91 -6.85 7.41
CA ALA A 146 1.57 -6.98 6.85
C ALA A 146 1.57 -7.95 5.66
N LEU A 147 2.50 -7.78 4.73
CA LEU A 147 2.63 -8.66 3.56
C LEU A 147 2.97 -10.09 3.97
N ALA A 148 3.91 -10.29 4.89
CA ALA A 148 4.27 -11.61 5.39
C ALA A 148 3.08 -12.33 6.04
N ASP A 149 2.29 -11.62 6.86
CA ASP A 149 1.11 -12.17 7.53
C ASP A 149 -0.04 -12.46 6.55
N ILE A 150 -0.35 -11.51 5.66
CA ILE A 150 -1.45 -11.63 4.70
C ILE A 150 -1.16 -12.73 3.67
N LEU A 151 0.08 -12.83 3.20
CA LEU A 151 0.50 -13.83 2.23
C LEU A 151 0.89 -15.17 2.87
N ASP A 152 0.79 -15.27 4.21
CA ASP A 152 1.13 -16.48 4.98
C ASP A 152 2.57 -16.97 4.69
N ALA A 153 3.47 -15.99 4.54
CA ALA A 153 4.88 -16.25 4.31
C ALA A 153 5.50 -16.83 5.58
N GLY A 154 5.92 -18.08 5.52
CA GLY A 154 6.65 -18.73 6.63
C GLY A 154 7.99 -18.02 6.93
N PRO A 155 8.62 -18.31 8.08
CA PRO A 155 9.94 -17.79 8.39
C PRO A 155 10.95 -18.17 7.30
N GLY A 156 11.43 -17.20 6.53
CA GLY A 156 12.36 -17.39 5.42
C GLY A 156 11.73 -17.52 4.03
N ASP A 157 10.42 -17.57 3.92
CA ASP A 157 9.69 -17.52 2.65
C ASP A 157 9.37 -16.06 2.30
N PHE A 158 10.27 -15.41 1.60
CA PHE A 158 10.10 -14.03 1.16
C PHE A 158 9.62 -13.90 -0.29
N ASP A 159 9.41 -15.01 -1.00
CA ASP A 159 9.10 -15.00 -2.44
C ASP A 159 7.79 -14.24 -2.71
N GLY A 160 6.74 -14.48 -1.93
CA GLY A 160 5.47 -13.78 -2.04
C GLY A 160 5.59 -12.28 -1.72
N VAL A 161 6.34 -11.93 -0.68
CA VAL A 161 6.61 -10.54 -0.29
C VAL A 161 7.44 -9.84 -1.36
N PHE A 162 8.46 -10.51 -1.89
CA PHE A 162 9.32 -9.98 -2.94
C PHE A 162 8.52 -9.75 -4.24
N ASN A 163 7.74 -10.73 -4.68
CA ASN A 163 6.89 -10.61 -5.87
C ASN A 163 5.81 -9.51 -5.74
N TYR A 164 5.40 -9.20 -4.53
CA TYR A 164 4.51 -8.05 -4.29
C TYR A 164 5.26 -6.72 -4.40
N LEU A 165 6.50 -6.63 -3.91
CA LEU A 165 7.26 -5.38 -3.84
C LEU A 165 7.91 -4.99 -5.17
N PHE A 166 8.19 -5.96 -6.06
CA PHE A 166 8.92 -5.81 -7.32
C PHE A 166 8.21 -6.50 -8.49
#